data_3bed0757128141fd63bbfc2946d73d0b
#
_entry.id   3bed0757128141fd63bbfc2946d73d0b
#
_cell.length_a   1.000
_cell.length_b   1.000
_cell.length_c   1.000
_cell.angle_alpha   90.00
_cell.angle_beta   90.00
_cell.angle_gamma   90.00
#
_symmetry.space_group_name_H-M   'P 1'
#
loop_
_entity.id
_entity.type
_entity.pdbx_description
1 polymer ?
#
loop_
_entity_poly.entity_id
_entity_poly.type
_entity_poly.pdbx_seq_one_letter_code
_entity_poly.pdbx_strand_id
1 'polypeptide(L)'
;MTLAVMLQGTASDVGKSVLVAGLCRIFHQDGLRTAPFKSQNMALNSGITPDGKEMGRAQIFQAEAAGIAPDVRMNPILLKPTSDRQAQVVLMGQVATSMDAVSYHQYKPRLREQILAVYQSLAGEYEALVLEGAGSPAEINLRDRDIVNMGMAEMAQCPVILVADIDRGGVFAAIYGTLALLQPQERARVKGVIINKFRGDVALLRSGIEQIEALTGVPVLGVMPWLDVDLEDEDGVALQAGKYHRTDRRDIDIAVVHLPHIANFTDFNALAAQPDVRVRYVRDPQALADADLVIEAATENPTIKKGIF
;
A
#
# COMPACT_ATOMS: atom_id res chain seq x y z
N MET A 1 -1.47 -22.44 -16.56
CA MET A 1 -0.33 -21.67 -15.98
C MET A 1 -0.87 -20.27 -15.69
N THR A 2 -0.80 -19.83 -14.47
CA THR A 2 -1.31 -18.52 -14.06
C THR A 2 -0.45 -17.42 -14.63
N LEU A 3 -1.06 -16.39 -15.23
CA LEU A 3 -0.37 -15.18 -15.64
C LEU A 3 -0.05 -14.35 -14.40
N ALA A 4 1.14 -13.77 -14.31
CA ALA A 4 1.51 -12.92 -13.21
C ALA A 4 2.30 -11.70 -13.69
N VAL A 5 2.04 -10.55 -13.09
CA VAL A 5 2.80 -9.31 -13.29
C VAL A 5 2.96 -8.60 -11.96
N MET A 6 4.12 -8.00 -11.73
CA MET A 6 4.39 -7.29 -10.48
C MET A 6 4.69 -5.82 -10.73
N LEU A 7 4.00 -4.94 -10.00
CA LEU A 7 4.30 -3.51 -9.98
C LEU A 7 5.21 -3.19 -8.79
N GLN A 8 6.36 -2.59 -9.08
CA GLN A 8 7.30 -2.10 -8.08
C GLN A 8 7.47 -0.59 -8.26
N GLY A 9 7.80 0.13 -7.20
CA GLY A 9 7.93 1.58 -7.25
C GLY A 9 9.37 2.06 -7.17
N THR A 10 9.69 3.19 -7.75
CA THR A 10 10.96 3.88 -7.47
C THR A 10 11.04 4.41 -6.04
N ALA A 11 9.89 4.54 -5.37
CA ALA A 11 9.76 4.97 -3.98
C ALA A 11 8.41 4.49 -3.39
N SER A 12 8.17 4.80 -2.11
CA SER A 12 6.83 4.77 -1.52
C SER A 12 5.92 5.82 -2.19
N ASP A 13 4.61 5.65 -2.10
CA ASP A 13 3.56 6.58 -2.56
C ASP A 13 3.59 6.94 -4.07
N VAL A 14 4.32 6.21 -4.89
CA VAL A 14 4.33 6.43 -6.35
C VAL A 14 3.01 6.01 -7.04
N GLY A 15 2.04 5.47 -6.28
CA GLY A 15 0.72 5.06 -6.78
C GLY A 15 0.63 3.60 -7.23
N LYS A 16 1.48 2.71 -6.73
CA LYS A 16 1.43 1.26 -7.04
C LYS A 16 0.05 0.66 -6.78
N SER A 17 -0.52 0.90 -5.60
CA SER A 17 -1.77 0.28 -5.14
C SER A 17 -2.95 0.62 -6.05
N VAL A 18 -3.02 1.88 -6.53
CA VAL A 18 -4.02 2.33 -7.51
C VAL A 18 -3.88 1.60 -8.85
N LEU A 19 -2.64 1.52 -9.34
CA LEU A 19 -2.37 0.88 -10.64
C LEU A 19 -2.59 -0.64 -10.57
N VAL A 20 -2.28 -1.28 -9.44
CA VAL A 20 -2.60 -2.71 -9.20
C VAL A 20 -4.11 -2.92 -9.20
N ALA A 21 -4.88 -2.08 -8.49
CA ALA A 21 -6.33 -2.14 -8.52
C ALA A 21 -6.89 -1.94 -9.93
N GLY A 22 -6.36 -0.96 -10.68
CA GLY A 22 -6.72 -0.72 -12.08
C GLY A 22 -6.47 -1.94 -12.96
N LEU A 23 -5.31 -2.60 -12.84
CA LEU A 23 -5.00 -3.81 -13.58
C LEU A 23 -5.89 -4.99 -13.17
N CYS A 24 -6.15 -5.17 -11.86
CA CYS A 24 -7.10 -6.16 -11.39
C CYS A 24 -8.48 -5.96 -12.00
N ARG A 25 -8.94 -4.72 -12.06
CA ARG A 25 -10.23 -4.37 -12.69
C ARG A 25 -10.25 -4.64 -14.19
N ILE A 26 -9.20 -4.26 -14.91
CA ILE A 26 -9.09 -4.49 -16.36
C ILE A 26 -9.11 -6.00 -16.65
N PHE A 27 -8.28 -6.79 -15.98
CA PHE A 27 -8.23 -8.23 -16.20
C PHE A 27 -9.55 -8.92 -15.84
N HIS A 28 -10.23 -8.46 -14.78
CA HIS A 28 -11.58 -8.93 -14.46
C HIS A 28 -12.58 -8.60 -15.58
N GLN A 29 -12.53 -7.38 -16.13
CA GLN A 29 -13.40 -6.97 -17.24
C GLN A 29 -13.11 -7.74 -18.53
N ASP A 30 -11.86 -8.15 -18.73
CA ASP A 30 -11.44 -9.01 -19.85
C ASP A 30 -11.83 -10.49 -19.64
N GLY A 31 -12.51 -10.81 -18.54
CA GLY A 31 -13.02 -12.14 -18.22
C GLY A 31 -12.04 -13.07 -17.51
N LEU A 32 -10.87 -12.57 -17.09
CA LEU A 32 -9.91 -13.37 -16.32
C LEU A 32 -10.29 -13.41 -14.83
N ARG A 33 -10.25 -14.59 -14.23
CA ARG A 33 -10.32 -14.72 -12.76
C ARG A 33 -9.02 -14.19 -12.18
N THR A 34 -9.08 -13.00 -11.63
CA THR A 34 -7.92 -12.23 -11.20
C THR A 34 -7.91 -12.04 -9.70
N ALA A 35 -6.72 -12.08 -9.08
CA ALA A 35 -6.53 -11.69 -7.69
C ALA A 35 -5.30 -10.80 -7.52
N PRO A 36 -5.32 -9.87 -6.56
CA PRO A 36 -4.13 -9.12 -6.14
C PRO A 36 -3.25 -10.00 -5.24
N PHE A 37 -1.97 -9.63 -5.12
CA PHE A 37 -1.07 -10.21 -4.15
C PHE A 37 -0.01 -9.22 -3.68
N LYS A 38 0.11 -9.04 -2.37
CA LYS A 38 1.20 -8.28 -1.74
C LYS A 38 1.74 -9.10 -0.57
N SER A 39 2.92 -9.67 -0.73
CA SER A 39 3.50 -10.60 0.25
C SER A 39 3.59 -10.02 1.66
N GLN A 40 3.94 -8.73 1.75
CA GLN A 40 3.99 -7.98 2.99
C GLN A 40 3.50 -6.56 2.76
N ASN A 41 2.61 -6.09 3.61
CA ASN A 41 2.23 -4.68 3.70
C ASN A 41 2.66 -4.08 5.04
N MET A 42 2.97 -2.78 5.03
CA MET A 42 3.16 -2.00 6.24
C MET A 42 2.12 -0.88 6.21
N ALA A 43 1.09 -0.99 7.03
CA ALA A 43 -0.03 -0.07 7.04
C ALA A 43 -0.66 0.01 8.43
N LEU A 44 -1.18 1.18 8.78
CA LEU A 44 -2.00 1.36 9.99
C LEU A 44 -3.46 1.01 9.71
N ASN A 45 -3.94 1.24 8.48
CA ASN A 45 -5.30 0.91 8.09
C ASN A 45 -5.39 -0.52 7.57
N SER A 46 -6.30 -1.25 8.14
CA SER A 46 -6.63 -2.63 7.82
C SER A 46 -8.14 -2.80 7.72
N GLY A 47 -8.57 -3.95 7.25
CA GLY A 47 -9.96 -4.34 7.25
C GLY A 47 -10.08 -5.83 7.52
N ILE A 48 -11.32 -6.31 7.60
CA ILE A 48 -11.63 -7.67 7.99
C ILE A 48 -12.19 -8.43 6.79
N THR A 49 -11.65 -9.62 6.56
CA THR A 49 -12.15 -10.55 5.54
C THR A 49 -13.48 -11.20 5.98
N PRO A 50 -14.24 -11.81 5.07
CA PRO A 50 -15.50 -12.48 5.43
C PRO A 50 -15.37 -13.58 6.50
N ASP A 51 -14.18 -14.18 6.63
CA ASP A 51 -13.88 -15.20 7.67
C ASP A 51 -13.29 -14.60 8.96
N GLY A 52 -13.37 -13.27 9.13
CA GLY A 52 -13.01 -12.57 10.37
C GLY A 52 -11.51 -12.34 10.57
N LYS A 53 -10.72 -12.39 9.50
CA LYS A 53 -9.27 -12.20 9.55
C LYS A 53 -8.86 -10.81 9.08
N GLU A 54 -7.76 -10.30 9.59
CA GLU A 54 -7.26 -8.96 9.30
C GLU A 54 -6.32 -8.94 8.09
N MET A 55 -6.47 -7.96 7.19
CA MET A 55 -5.54 -7.71 6.08
C MET A 55 -5.46 -6.22 5.72
N GLY A 56 -4.45 -5.83 4.96
CA GLY A 56 -4.24 -4.45 4.53
C GLY A 56 -5.41 -3.91 3.73
N ARG A 57 -5.82 -2.67 4.01
CA ARG A 57 -6.97 -2.02 3.37
C ARG A 57 -6.80 -1.91 1.85
N ALA A 58 -5.60 -1.59 1.37
CA ALA A 58 -5.31 -1.50 -0.07
C ALA A 58 -5.57 -2.83 -0.80
N GLN A 59 -5.26 -3.97 -0.18
CA GLN A 59 -5.46 -5.27 -0.81
C GLN A 59 -6.95 -5.68 -0.79
N ILE A 60 -7.72 -5.22 0.19
CA ILE A 60 -9.20 -5.34 0.16
C ILE A 60 -9.76 -4.59 -1.03
N PHE A 61 -9.38 -3.33 -1.19
CA PHE A 61 -9.77 -2.51 -2.34
C PHE A 61 -9.40 -3.15 -3.69
N GLN A 62 -8.20 -3.73 -3.78
CA GLN A 62 -7.74 -4.43 -4.99
C GLN A 62 -8.55 -5.70 -5.27
N ALA A 63 -8.96 -6.45 -4.24
CA ALA A 63 -9.84 -7.61 -4.37
C ALA A 63 -11.24 -7.18 -4.85
N GLU A 64 -11.79 -6.11 -4.29
CA GLU A 64 -13.06 -5.52 -4.73
C GLU A 64 -12.99 -5.07 -6.19
N ALA A 65 -11.89 -4.44 -6.62
CA ALA A 65 -11.65 -4.07 -8.01
C ALA A 65 -11.63 -5.30 -8.95
N ALA A 66 -11.10 -6.42 -8.48
CA ALA A 66 -11.12 -7.71 -9.17
C ALA A 66 -12.49 -8.41 -9.13
N GLY A 67 -13.48 -7.86 -8.43
CA GLY A 67 -14.82 -8.44 -8.29
C GLY A 67 -14.87 -9.69 -7.40
N ILE A 68 -13.95 -9.86 -6.47
CA ILE A 68 -13.83 -11.00 -5.58
C ILE A 68 -13.83 -10.58 -4.10
N ALA A 69 -14.23 -11.49 -3.22
CA ALA A 69 -14.10 -11.27 -1.79
C ALA A 69 -12.63 -11.22 -1.35
N PRO A 70 -12.26 -10.35 -0.40
CA PRO A 70 -10.92 -10.32 0.14
C PRO A 70 -10.57 -11.61 0.90
N ASP A 71 -9.36 -12.09 0.70
CA ASP A 71 -8.79 -13.28 1.32
C ASP A 71 -7.40 -12.95 1.87
N VAL A 72 -7.10 -13.33 3.09
CA VAL A 72 -5.81 -13.03 3.74
C VAL A 72 -4.60 -13.55 2.99
N ARG A 73 -4.78 -14.54 2.12
CA ARG A 73 -3.73 -15.02 1.21
C ARG A 73 -3.24 -13.94 0.25
N MET A 74 -4.07 -12.93 -0.05
CA MET A 74 -3.71 -11.78 -0.90
C MET A 74 -2.74 -10.82 -0.19
N ASN A 75 -2.72 -10.83 1.15
CA ASN A 75 -1.76 -10.10 1.97
C ASN A 75 -1.38 -10.92 3.22
N PRO A 76 -0.53 -11.94 3.09
CA PRO A 76 -0.24 -12.88 4.17
C PRO A 76 0.50 -12.25 5.36
N ILE A 77 1.21 -11.14 5.14
CA ILE A 77 1.94 -10.43 6.19
C ILE A 77 1.51 -8.97 6.22
N LEU A 78 0.98 -8.55 7.37
CA LEU A 78 0.71 -7.15 7.65
C LEU A 78 1.53 -6.70 8.86
N LEU A 79 2.27 -5.61 8.69
CA LEU A 79 3.03 -4.96 9.75
C LEU A 79 2.29 -3.70 10.17
N LYS A 80 1.91 -3.61 11.44
CA LYS A 80 1.29 -2.40 12.03
C LYS A 80 2.31 -1.71 12.93
N PRO A 81 2.89 -0.58 12.51
CA PRO A 81 3.83 0.18 13.34
C PRO A 81 3.18 0.58 14.66
N THR A 82 3.79 0.20 15.78
CA THR A 82 3.35 0.57 17.13
C THR A 82 4.26 1.64 17.75
N SER A 83 5.45 1.82 17.19
CA SER A 83 6.40 2.88 17.53
C SER A 83 7.40 3.03 16.37
N ASP A 84 8.35 3.98 16.48
CA ASP A 84 9.41 4.17 15.48
C ASP A 84 10.29 2.92 15.27
N ARG A 85 10.30 1.99 16.22
CA ARG A 85 11.18 0.81 16.22
C ARG A 85 10.46 -0.52 16.30
N GLN A 86 9.16 -0.53 16.53
CA GLN A 86 8.40 -1.76 16.74
C GLN A 86 7.17 -1.80 15.84
N ALA A 87 6.85 -3.00 15.39
CA ALA A 87 5.62 -3.29 14.68
C ALA A 87 4.97 -4.57 15.21
N GLN A 88 3.65 -4.55 15.29
CA GLN A 88 2.86 -5.75 15.45
C GLN A 88 2.87 -6.52 14.13
N VAL A 89 3.22 -7.79 14.18
CA VAL A 89 3.27 -8.68 13.03
C VAL A 89 1.98 -9.50 12.98
N VAL A 90 1.19 -9.29 11.94
CA VAL A 90 -0.02 -10.06 11.65
C VAL A 90 0.31 -11.05 10.53
N LEU A 91 0.16 -12.34 10.80
CA LEU A 91 0.40 -13.41 9.83
C LEU A 91 -0.92 -14.11 9.51
N MET A 92 -1.23 -14.22 8.22
CA MET A 92 -2.47 -14.82 7.74
C MET A 92 -3.72 -14.31 8.49
N GLY A 93 -3.72 -12.99 8.75
CA GLY A 93 -4.82 -12.29 9.38
C GLY A 93 -4.95 -12.44 10.89
N GLN A 94 -3.96 -13.03 11.55
CA GLN A 94 -3.92 -13.18 13.00
C GLN A 94 -2.66 -12.55 13.59
N VAL A 95 -2.80 -11.88 14.73
CA VAL A 95 -1.66 -11.31 15.44
C VAL A 95 -0.74 -12.44 15.91
N ALA A 96 0.47 -12.48 15.36
CA ALA A 96 1.47 -13.48 15.71
C ALA A 96 2.37 -13.01 16.86
N THR A 97 2.89 -11.78 16.77
CA THR A 97 3.84 -11.23 17.74
C THR A 97 4.08 -9.74 17.49
N SER A 98 4.81 -9.10 18.40
CA SER A 98 5.40 -7.77 18.17
C SER A 98 6.91 -7.90 18.07
N MET A 99 7.51 -7.27 17.09
CA MET A 99 8.95 -7.33 16.83
C MET A 99 9.52 -5.94 16.53
N ASP A 100 10.77 -5.73 16.91
CA ASP A 100 11.56 -4.63 16.37
C ASP A 100 12.06 -4.93 14.94
N ALA A 101 12.47 -3.89 14.22
CA ALA A 101 12.88 -4.01 12.82
C ALA A 101 14.04 -5.00 12.59
N VAL A 102 15.00 -5.11 13.54
CA VAL A 102 16.15 -6.02 13.43
C VAL A 102 15.70 -7.46 13.57
N SER A 103 14.90 -7.76 14.61
CA SER A 103 14.34 -9.10 14.85
C SER A 103 13.47 -9.55 13.70
N TYR A 104 12.63 -8.66 13.16
CA TYR A 104 11.80 -8.97 11.99
C TYR A 104 12.65 -9.25 10.75
N HIS A 105 13.70 -8.45 10.50
CA HIS A 105 14.59 -8.69 9.38
C HIS A 105 15.27 -10.07 9.46
N GLN A 106 15.61 -10.54 10.67
CA GLN A 106 16.15 -11.89 10.88
C GLN A 106 15.08 -12.99 10.73
N TYR A 107 13.81 -12.67 10.91
CA TYR A 107 12.70 -13.60 10.78
C TYR A 107 12.27 -13.83 9.32
N LYS A 108 12.46 -12.86 8.43
CA LYS A 108 12.07 -12.91 7.01
C LYS A 108 12.43 -14.19 6.24
N PRO A 109 13.66 -14.80 6.40
CA PRO A 109 13.98 -16.03 5.69
C PRO A 109 13.01 -17.19 5.99
N ARG A 110 12.50 -17.26 7.22
CA ARG A 110 11.50 -18.28 7.62
C ARG A 110 10.13 -18.07 6.98
N LEU A 111 9.81 -16.84 6.62
CA LEU A 111 8.56 -16.49 5.97
C LEU A 111 8.57 -16.78 4.46
N ARG A 112 9.74 -16.89 3.83
CA ARG A 112 9.89 -17.06 2.37
C ARG A 112 9.14 -18.28 1.84
N GLU A 113 9.28 -19.43 2.51
CA GLU A 113 8.61 -20.67 2.13
C GLU A 113 7.09 -20.57 2.31
N GLN A 114 6.64 -19.95 3.41
CA GLN A 114 5.22 -19.72 3.67
C GLN A 114 4.59 -18.81 2.62
N ILE A 115 5.27 -17.70 2.28
CA ILE A 115 4.81 -16.77 1.24
C ILE A 115 4.69 -17.49 -0.10
N LEU A 116 5.69 -18.31 -0.47
CA LEU A 116 5.67 -19.06 -1.72
C LEU A 116 4.50 -20.05 -1.75
N ALA A 117 4.25 -20.77 -0.67
CA ALA A 117 3.12 -21.71 -0.56
C ALA A 117 1.77 -20.99 -0.70
N VAL A 118 1.62 -19.82 -0.05
CA VAL A 118 0.42 -18.97 -0.15
C VAL A 118 0.22 -18.45 -1.58
N TYR A 119 1.28 -17.93 -2.19
CA TYR A 119 1.25 -17.49 -3.58
C TYR A 119 0.84 -18.63 -4.54
N GLN A 120 1.43 -19.82 -4.38
CA GLN A 120 1.12 -21.00 -5.20
C GLN A 120 -0.34 -21.46 -5.02
N SER A 121 -0.89 -21.35 -3.82
CA SER A 121 -2.30 -21.63 -3.55
C SER A 121 -3.21 -20.70 -4.37
N LEU A 122 -2.96 -19.39 -4.36
CA LEU A 122 -3.70 -18.44 -5.19
C LEU A 122 -3.48 -18.70 -6.70
N ALA A 123 -2.25 -18.99 -7.10
CA ALA A 123 -1.93 -19.31 -8.49
C ALA A 123 -2.63 -20.58 -9.00
N GLY A 124 -3.02 -21.48 -8.11
CA GLY A 124 -3.85 -22.66 -8.45
C GLY A 124 -5.32 -22.31 -8.68
N GLU A 125 -5.81 -21.19 -8.16
CA GLU A 125 -7.22 -20.79 -8.20
C GLU A 125 -7.52 -19.72 -9.26
N TYR A 126 -6.58 -18.80 -9.50
CA TYR A 126 -6.76 -17.63 -10.37
C TYR A 126 -5.96 -17.76 -11.67
N GLU A 127 -6.49 -17.17 -12.74
CA GLU A 127 -5.87 -17.15 -14.07
C GLU A 127 -4.83 -16.03 -14.20
N ALA A 128 -5.03 -14.95 -13.44
CA ALA A 128 -4.11 -13.82 -13.38
C ALA A 128 -3.86 -13.38 -11.93
N LEU A 129 -2.61 -13.06 -11.62
CA LEU A 129 -2.21 -12.47 -10.34
C LEU A 129 -1.49 -11.14 -10.60
N VAL A 130 -1.97 -10.07 -9.97
CA VAL A 130 -1.32 -8.76 -10.02
C VAL A 130 -0.63 -8.52 -8.68
N LEU A 131 0.71 -8.52 -8.71
CA LEU A 131 1.51 -8.39 -7.51
C LEU A 131 1.90 -6.94 -7.26
N GLU A 132 1.99 -6.56 -5.99
CA GLU A 132 2.45 -5.25 -5.55
C GLU A 132 3.72 -5.37 -4.71
N GLY A 133 4.74 -4.57 -5.06
CA GLY A 133 5.94 -4.40 -4.23
C GLY A 133 5.74 -3.39 -3.10
N ALA A 134 6.68 -3.34 -2.16
CA ALA A 134 6.69 -2.39 -1.05
C ALA A 134 7.92 -1.48 -1.12
N GLY A 135 7.75 -0.16 -0.97
CA GLY A 135 8.84 0.80 -1.10
C GLY A 135 9.49 0.76 -2.47
N SER A 136 10.80 0.58 -2.51
CA SER A 136 11.62 0.53 -3.71
C SER A 136 12.48 -0.75 -3.77
N PRO A 137 12.67 -1.37 -4.94
CA PRO A 137 13.63 -2.47 -5.10
C PRO A 137 15.10 -1.99 -5.01
N ALA A 138 15.33 -0.69 -4.99
CA ALA A 138 16.66 -0.09 -4.87
C ALA A 138 17.17 0.01 -3.43
N GLU A 139 16.43 -0.52 -2.45
CA GLU A 139 16.86 -0.63 -1.04
C GLU A 139 17.97 -1.72 -0.91
N ILE A 140 19.16 -1.38 -1.41
CA ILE A 140 20.30 -2.32 -1.54
C ILE A 140 20.73 -2.93 -0.21
N ASN A 141 20.54 -2.22 0.90
CA ASN A 141 20.82 -2.65 2.27
C ASN A 141 19.82 -3.73 2.78
N LEU A 142 18.67 -3.93 2.12
CA LEU A 142 17.66 -4.91 2.49
C LEU A 142 17.57 -6.10 1.52
N ARG A 143 18.38 -6.10 0.46
CA ARG A 143 18.30 -7.05 -0.66
C ARG A 143 18.41 -8.51 -0.24
N ASP A 144 19.37 -8.84 0.64
CA ASP A 144 19.67 -10.24 1.01
C ASP A 144 18.47 -10.99 1.60
N ARG A 145 17.49 -10.26 2.12
CA ARG A 145 16.30 -10.80 2.76
C ARG A 145 15.02 -10.20 2.18
N ASP A 146 15.09 -9.82 0.90
CA ASP A 146 13.92 -9.28 0.21
C ASP A 146 12.87 -10.38 -0.03
N ILE A 147 11.68 -10.13 0.45
CA ILE A 147 10.48 -10.95 0.27
C ILE A 147 9.34 -10.15 -0.36
N VAL A 148 9.59 -8.89 -0.74
CA VAL A 148 8.53 -7.94 -1.12
C VAL A 148 8.68 -7.35 -2.52
N ASN A 149 9.90 -7.25 -3.04
CA ASN A 149 10.19 -6.68 -4.35
C ASN A 149 10.82 -7.72 -5.28
N MET A 150 12.11 -7.62 -5.61
CA MET A 150 12.76 -8.54 -6.56
C MET A 150 12.79 -9.97 -6.04
N GLY A 151 12.93 -10.17 -4.72
CA GLY A 151 12.84 -11.50 -4.11
C GLY A 151 11.45 -12.13 -4.30
N MET A 152 10.36 -11.34 -4.22
CA MET A 152 9.02 -11.83 -4.51
C MET A 152 8.82 -12.08 -6.01
N ALA A 153 9.30 -11.18 -6.87
CA ALA A 153 9.24 -11.35 -8.33
C ALA A 153 9.99 -12.61 -8.80
N GLU A 154 11.10 -12.93 -8.12
CA GLU A 154 11.84 -14.18 -8.34
C GLU A 154 11.02 -15.41 -7.92
N MET A 155 10.43 -15.39 -6.72
CA MET A 155 9.57 -16.50 -6.24
C MET A 155 8.37 -16.74 -7.17
N ALA A 156 7.74 -15.66 -7.63
CA ALA A 156 6.60 -15.72 -8.54
C ALA A 156 6.98 -15.98 -10.01
N GLN A 157 8.27 -15.93 -10.35
CA GLN A 157 8.79 -16.01 -11.72
C GLN A 157 8.08 -15.06 -12.69
N CYS A 158 7.74 -13.85 -12.23
CA CYS A 158 6.95 -12.87 -12.99
C CYS A 158 7.80 -11.71 -13.51
N PRO A 159 7.36 -11.06 -14.61
CA PRO A 159 7.89 -9.78 -15.06
C PRO A 159 7.53 -8.67 -14.07
N VAL A 160 8.35 -7.62 -14.08
CA VAL A 160 8.19 -6.42 -13.26
C VAL A 160 7.91 -5.21 -14.13
N ILE A 161 6.98 -4.38 -13.73
CA ILE A 161 6.74 -3.03 -14.24
C ILE A 161 7.14 -2.06 -13.14
N LEU A 162 8.05 -1.14 -13.46
CA LEU A 162 8.51 -0.11 -12.53
C LEU A 162 7.59 1.11 -12.62
N VAL A 163 7.08 1.57 -11.49
CA VAL A 163 6.23 2.78 -11.38
C VAL A 163 7.05 3.92 -10.81
N ALA A 164 7.03 5.07 -11.47
CA ALA A 164 7.76 6.26 -11.05
C ALA A 164 6.83 7.48 -10.99
N ASP A 165 6.91 8.24 -9.90
CA ASP A 165 6.10 9.44 -9.66
C ASP A 165 6.80 10.67 -10.27
N ILE A 166 6.10 11.38 -11.15
CA ILE A 166 6.62 12.60 -11.77
C ILE A 166 6.23 13.88 -11.00
N ASP A 167 5.18 13.83 -10.21
CA ASP A 167 4.62 15.02 -9.52
C ASP A 167 5.62 15.63 -8.53
N ARG A 168 6.47 14.78 -7.93
CA ARG A 168 7.53 15.22 -6.99
C ARG A 168 8.80 15.76 -7.67
N GLY A 169 8.90 15.63 -9.00
CA GLY A 169 10.11 15.97 -9.78
C GLY A 169 11.17 14.86 -9.75
N GLY A 170 12.15 14.96 -10.65
CA GLY A 170 13.28 14.04 -10.72
C GLY A 170 12.96 12.63 -11.20
N VAL A 171 11.84 12.39 -11.87
CA VAL A 171 11.35 11.07 -12.28
C VAL A 171 12.38 10.27 -13.08
N PHE A 172 13.07 10.90 -14.04
CA PHE A 172 14.07 10.23 -14.88
C PHE A 172 15.30 9.78 -14.06
N ALA A 173 15.74 10.58 -13.10
CA ALA A 173 16.80 10.20 -12.19
C ALA A 173 16.39 9.03 -11.28
N ALA A 174 15.14 9.03 -10.79
CA ALA A 174 14.59 7.94 -9.99
C ALA A 174 14.51 6.64 -10.79
N ILE A 175 14.07 6.68 -12.05
CA ILE A 175 14.02 5.52 -12.95
C ILE A 175 15.43 4.99 -13.18
N TYR A 176 16.34 5.86 -13.63
CA TYR A 176 17.71 5.47 -13.94
C TYR A 176 18.43 4.90 -12.71
N GLY A 177 18.38 5.61 -11.58
CA GLY A 177 19.02 5.20 -10.34
C GLY A 177 18.49 3.86 -9.82
N THR A 178 17.18 3.66 -9.86
CA THR A 178 16.58 2.38 -9.46
C THR A 178 17.09 1.25 -10.32
N LEU A 179 17.03 1.37 -11.65
CA LEU A 179 17.49 0.35 -12.58
C LEU A 179 19.00 0.09 -12.52
N ALA A 180 19.80 1.13 -12.26
CA ALA A 180 21.24 1.02 -12.12
C ALA A 180 21.69 0.26 -10.85
N LEU A 181 20.88 0.32 -9.79
CA LEU A 181 21.16 -0.38 -8.51
C LEU A 181 20.70 -1.83 -8.52
N LEU A 182 19.89 -2.26 -9.47
CA LEU A 182 19.45 -3.66 -9.59
C LEU A 182 20.58 -4.56 -10.09
N GLN A 183 20.59 -5.79 -9.60
CA GLN A 183 21.44 -6.85 -10.16
C GLN A 183 21.04 -7.16 -11.61
N PRO A 184 21.95 -7.68 -12.46
CA PRO A 184 21.61 -7.99 -13.86
C PRO A 184 20.36 -8.89 -14.03
N GLN A 185 20.21 -9.90 -13.17
CA GLN A 185 19.05 -10.82 -13.21
C GLN A 185 17.75 -10.14 -12.77
N GLU A 186 17.81 -9.26 -11.78
CA GLU A 186 16.69 -8.45 -11.29
C GLU A 186 16.26 -7.45 -12.38
N ARG A 187 17.24 -6.73 -12.94
CA ARG A 187 17.01 -5.77 -14.04
C ARG A 187 16.39 -6.44 -15.26
N ALA A 188 16.80 -7.66 -15.59
CA ALA A 188 16.26 -8.42 -16.72
C ALA A 188 14.76 -8.76 -16.55
N ARG A 189 14.23 -8.77 -15.29
CA ARG A 189 12.81 -8.94 -15.01
C ARG A 189 12.00 -7.70 -15.30
N VAL A 190 12.60 -6.50 -15.24
CA VAL A 190 11.89 -5.24 -15.52
C VAL A 190 11.62 -5.14 -17.02
N LYS A 191 10.34 -5.19 -17.39
CA LYS A 191 9.88 -5.19 -18.80
C LYS A 191 9.37 -3.84 -19.26
N GLY A 192 9.19 -2.90 -18.33
CA GLY A 192 8.77 -1.56 -18.66
C GLY A 192 8.64 -0.66 -17.47
N VAL A 193 8.43 0.61 -17.75
CA VAL A 193 8.23 1.68 -16.77
C VAL A 193 6.88 2.34 -17.00
N ILE A 194 6.17 2.69 -15.94
CA ILE A 194 5.02 3.59 -15.97
C ILE A 194 5.41 4.89 -15.26
N ILE A 195 5.28 6.01 -15.96
CA ILE A 195 5.37 7.34 -15.36
C ILE A 195 3.99 7.72 -14.86
N ASN A 196 3.84 7.91 -13.54
CA ASN A 196 2.56 8.13 -12.89
C ASN A 196 2.40 9.55 -12.36
N LYS A 197 1.16 9.94 -12.10
CA LYS A 197 0.75 11.24 -11.54
C LYS A 197 1.12 12.44 -12.43
N PHE A 198 1.06 12.26 -13.72
CA PHE A 198 1.41 13.30 -14.67
C PHE A 198 0.33 14.38 -14.75
N ARG A 199 0.76 15.64 -14.77
CA ARG A 199 -0.08 16.83 -15.00
C ARG A 199 0.45 17.59 -16.18
N GLY A 200 -0.37 17.83 -17.18
CA GLY A 200 -0.01 18.64 -18.37
C GLY A 200 -0.06 17.89 -19.69
N ASP A 201 0.70 18.36 -20.69
CA ASP A 201 0.75 17.80 -22.03
C ASP A 201 1.87 16.73 -22.12
N VAL A 202 1.48 15.49 -22.42
CA VAL A 202 2.41 14.36 -22.59
C VAL A 202 3.41 14.60 -23.71
N ALA A 203 3.08 15.43 -24.70
CA ALA A 203 4.00 15.76 -25.79
C ALA A 203 5.31 16.40 -25.28
N LEU A 204 5.26 17.13 -24.16
CA LEU A 204 6.44 17.72 -23.54
C LEU A 204 7.38 16.70 -22.89
N LEU A 205 6.89 15.50 -22.58
CA LEU A 205 7.72 14.42 -22.01
C LEU A 205 8.41 13.57 -23.08
N ARG A 206 8.00 13.64 -24.34
CA ARG A 206 8.44 12.71 -25.37
C ARG A 206 9.96 12.61 -25.47
N SER A 207 10.67 13.73 -25.54
CA SER A 207 12.13 13.74 -25.63
C SER A 207 12.81 13.13 -24.39
N GLY A 208 12.24 13.34 -23.21
CA GLY A 208 12.71 12.74 -21.96
C GLY A 208 12.47 11.24 -21.92
N ILE A 209 11.33 10.78 -22.43
CA ILE A 209 11.01 9.36 -22.55
C ILE A 209 12.00 8.68 -23.50
N GLU A 210 12.21 9.22 -24.70
CA GLU A 210 13.18 8.68 -25.68
C GLU A 210 14.59 8.59 -25.08
N GLN A 211 15.02 9.60 -24.34
CA GLN A 211 16.33 9.61 -23.69
C GLN A 211 16.44 8.54 -22.57
N ILE A 212 15.44 8.42 -21.69
CA ILE A 212 15.50 7.43 -20.61
C ILE A 212 15.43 5.99 -21.13
N GLU A 213 14.65 5.75 -22.17
CA GLU A 213 14.61 4.44 -22.87
C GLU A 213 15.97 4.10 -23.47
N ALA A 214 16.61 5.05 -24.16
CA ALA A 214 17.95 4.86 -24.72
C ALA A 214 19.01 4.59 -23.65
N LEU A 215 18.95 5.30 -22.51
CA LEU A 215 19.88 5.14 -21.39
C LEU A 215 19.69 3.81 -20.63
N THR A 216 18.46 3.36 -20.50
CA THR A 216 18.14 2.20 -19.67
C THR A 216 17.93 0.92 -20.46
N GLY A 217 17.58 1.00 -21.73
CA GLY A 217 17.14 -0.14 -22.53
C GLY A 217 15.79 -0.72 -22.07
N VAL A 218 15.02 0.03 -21.24
CA VAL A 218 13.72 -0.40 -20.74
C VAL A 218 12.65 0.57 -21.27
N PRO A 219 11.58 0.06 -21.93
CA PRO A 219 10.55 0.93 -22.52
C PRO A 219 9.67 1.60 -21.46
N VAL A 220 9.20 2.81 -21.76
CA VAL A 220 8.12 3.47 -21.02
C VAL A 220 6.79 3.03 -21.60
N LEU A 221 6.07 2.16 -20.88
CA LEU A 221 4.81 1.57 -21.34
C LEU A 221 3.66 2.57 -21.38
N GLY A 222 3.74 3.63 -20.57
CA GLY A 222 2.71 4.65 -20.56
C GLY A 222 2.97 5.75 -19.53
N VAL A 223 2.23 6.83 -19.72
CA VAL A 223 2.18 7.97 -18.81
C VAL A 223 0.75 8.04 -18.25
N MET A 224 0.61 7.83 -16.94
CA MET A 224 -0.67 7.90 -16.27
C MET A 224 -0.92 9.34 -15.81
N PRO A 225 -2.05 9.92 -16.13
CA PRO A 225 -2.42 11.22 -15.62
C PRO A 225 -2.61 11.18 -14.10
N TRP A 226 -2.61 12.35 -13.50
CA TRP A 226 -3.12 12.49 -12.14
C TRP A 226 -4.58 12.02 -12.10
N LEU A 227 -4.85 11.04 -11.23
CA LEU A 227 -6.20 10.54 -11.02
C LEU A 227 -6.73 11.15 -9.73
N ASP A 228 -7.89 11.79 -9.82
CA ASP A 228 -8.65 12.22 -8.65
C ASP A 228 -9.60 11.09 -8.25
N VAL A 229 -9.04 10.14 -7.50
CA VAL A 229 -9.79 8.97 -7.01
C VAL A 229 -9.85 9.04 -5.49
N ASP A 230 -11.04 8.91 -4.95
CA ASP A 230 -11.27 8.85 -3.52
C ASP A 230 -10.92 7.45 -3.01
N LEU A 231 -9.62 7.29 -2.68
CA LEU A 231 -9.10 6.06 -2.10
C LEU A 231 -8.85 6.26 -0.61
N GLU A 232 -9.17 5.23 0.13
CA GLU A 232 -8.83 5.18 1.55
C GLU A 232 -7.31 5.19 1.74
N ASP A 233 -6.84 6.00 2.67
CA ASP A 233 -5.42 6.15 2.94
C ASP A 233 -4.86 4.92 3.67
N GLU A 234 -3.67 4.49 3.31
CA GLU A 234 -3.00 3.33 3.91
C GLU A 234 -2.36 3.64 5.26
N ASP A 235 -1.94 4.89 5.47
CA ASP A 235 -1.21 5.32 6.66
C ASP A 235 -1.66 6.69 7.20
N GLY A 236 -1.12 7.07 8.37
CA GLY A 236 -1.46 8.32 9.05
C GLY A 236 -0.87 9.59 8.43
N VAL A 237 -0.15 9.53 7.31
CA VAL A 237 0.43 10.71 6.64
C VAL A 237 -0.69 11.64 6.17
N ALA A 238 -1.79 11.10 5.68
CA ALA A 238 -2.95 11.89 5.26
C ALA A 238 -3.60 12.66 6.42
N LEU A 239 -3.63 12.09 7.64
CA LEU A 239 -4.07 12.80 8.84
C LEU A 239 -3.14 13.97 9.19
N GLN A 240 -1.83 13.77 9.06
CA GLN A 240 -0.83 14.82 9.30
C GLN A 240 -0.92 15.94 8.26
N ALA A 241 -1.22 15.59 7.00
CA ALA A 241 -1.40 16.56 5.91
C ALA A 241 -2.72 17.37 6.01
N GLY A 242 -3.57 17.10 7.01
CA GLY A 242 -4.82 17.84 7.20
C GLY A 242 -5.94 17.48 6.22
N LYS A 243 -5.80 16.38 5.46
CA LYS A 243 -6.80 15.92 4.47
C LYS A 243 -8.21 15.78 5.09
N TYR A 244 -8.28 15.44 6.38
CA TYR A 244 -9.52 15.22 7.12
C TYR A 244 -9.94 16.42 7.99
N HIS A 245 -9.27 17.57 7.89
CA HIS A 245 -9.65 18.77 8.62
C HIS A 245 -10.73 19.54 7.82
N ARG A 246 -11.99 19.25 8.08
CA ARG A 246 -13.09 20.12 7.66
C ARG A 246 -13.26 21.25 8.66
N THR A 247 -13.30 22.49 8.16
CA THR A 247 -13.47 23.71 8.97
C THR A 247 -14.92 24.18 9.02
N ASP A 248 -15.77 23.67 8.13
CA ASP A 248 -17.18 23.99 8.07
C ASP A 248 -17.92 23.41 9.29
N ARG A 249 -18.73 24.24 9.93
CA ARG A 249 -19.58 23.82 11.05
C ARG A 249 -20.79 23.05 10.48
N ARG A 250 -21.11 21.92 11.10
CA ARG A 250 -22.23 21.06 10.74
C ARG A 250 -23.09 20.76 11.95
N ASP A 251 -24.25 20.17 11.75
CA ASP A 251 -25.22 19.92 12.81
C ASP A 251 -24.69 18.96 13.87
N ILE A 252 -23.86 18.00 13.45
CA ILE A 252 -23.23 17.02 14.35
C ILE A 252 -21.71 17.15 14.23
N ASP A 253 -21.02 17.40 15.35
CA ASP A 253 -19.58 17.47 15.46
C ASP A 253 -19.01 16.26 16.21
N ILE A 254 -18.31 15.41 15.49
CA ILE A 254 -17.66 14.21 16.05
C ILE A 254 -16.16 14.47 16.18
N ALA A 255 -15.66 14.43 17.43
CA ALA A 255 -14.24 14.50 17.71
C ALA A 255 -13.66 13.10 17.90
N VAL A 256 -12.69 12.73 17.08
CA VAL A 256 -11.91 11.50 17.23
C VAL A 256 -10.59 11.84 17.91
N VAL A 257 -10.29 11.17 19.02
CA VAL A 257 -9.03 11.37 19.74
C VAL A 257 -7.87 10.85 18.91
N HIS A 258 -7.00 11.77 18.46
CA HIS A 258 -5.87 11.44 17.60
C HIS A 258 -4.65 11.04 18.44
N LEU A 259 -4.54 9.77 18.75
CA LEU A 259 -3.37 9.20 19.42
C LEU A 259 -2.18 9.04 18.42
N PRO A 260 -0.94 9.03 18.93
CA PRO A 260 0.20 8.58 18.13
C PRO A 260 -0.06 7.17 17.56
N HIS A 261 0.25 6.96 16.27
CA HIS A 261 0.03 5.68 15.58
C HIS A 261 -1.44 5.18 15.61
N ILE A 262 -2.40 6.11 15.49
CA ILE A 262 -3.81 5.73 15.36
C ILE A 262 -3.97 4.78 14.16
N ALA A 263 -4.56 3.60 14.40
CA ALA A 263 -4.88 2.62 13.38
C ALA A 263 -6.36 2.72 12.98
N ASN A 264 -6.68 2.26 11.76
CA ASN A 264 -8.05 2.15 11.25
C ASN A 264 -8.85 3.47 11.30
N PHE A 265 -8.18 4.59 11.16
CA PHE A 265 -8.85 5.91 11.17
C PHE A 265 -9.81 6.07 9.98
N THR A 266 -9.66 5.29 8.92
CA THR A 266 -10.59 5.25 7.77
C THR A 266 -11.96 4.67 8.13
N ASP A 267 -12.12 3.99 9.26
CA ASP A 267 -13.42 3.51 9.76
C ASP A 267 -14.41 4.68 10.00
N PHE A 268 -13.90 5.89 10.23
CA PHE A 268 -14.72 7.09 10.40
C PHE A 268 -15.12 7.76 9.08
N ASN A 269 -14.65 7.29 7.93
CA ASN A 269 -14.96 7.89 6.62
C ASN A 269 -16.47 7.83 6.31
N ALA A 270 -17.14 6.75 6.70
CA ALA A 270 -18.58 6.61 6.53
C ALA A 270 -19.37 7.67 7.29
N LEU A 271 -18.91 8.08 8.47
CA LEU A 271 -19.49 9.19 9.25
C LEU A 271 -19.16 10.53 8.58
N ALA A 272 -17.93 10.73 8.16
CA ALA A 272 -17.49 11.96 7.49
C ALA A 272 -18.17 12.20 6.13
N ALA A 273 -18.66 11.14 5.49
CA ALA A 273 -19.40 11.22 4.24
C ALA A 273 -20.86 11.73 4.42
N GLN A 274 -21.39 11.73 5.65
CA GLN A 274 -22.74 12.22 5.89
C GLN A 274 -22.80 13.75 5.74
N PRO A 275 -23.87 14.30 5.11
CA PRO A 275 -23.93 15.73 4.79
C PRO A 275 -23.95 16.62 6.04
N ASP A 276 -24.54 16.15 7.15
CA ASP A 276 -24.74 16.92 8.38
C ASP A 276 -23.69 16.62 9.46
N VAL A 277 -22.68 15.78 9.15
CA VAL A 277 -21.67 15.34 10.10
C VAL A 277 -20.30 15.95 9.77
N ARG A 278 -19.66 16.50 10.77
CA ARG A 278 -18.24 16.87 10.75
C ARG A 278 -17.46 15.89 11.60
N VAL A 279 -16.46 15.22 11.04
CA VAL A 279 -15.49 14.42 11.79
C VAL A 279 -14.16 15.20 11.84
N ARG A 280 -13.62 15.37 13.03
CA ARG A 280 -12.31 16.00 13.25
C ARG A 280 -11.42 15.17 14.15
N TYR A 281 -10.14 15.14 13.84
CA TYR A 281 -9.14 14.42 14.62
C TYR A 281 -8.44 15.40 15.55
N VAL A 282 -8.49 15.14 16.85
CA VAL A 282 -8.12 16.09 17.92
C VAL A 282 -7.05 15.50 18.82
N ARG A 283 -5.97 16.25 19.03
CA ARG A 283 -4.89 15.89 19.96
C ARG A 283 -4.99 16.59 21.30
N ASP A 284 -5.56 17.79 21.32
CA ASP A 284 -5.73 18.58 22.52
C ASP A 284 -7.07 18.24 23.20
N PRO A 285 -7.06 17.73 24.44
CA PRO A 285 -8.30 17.43 25.16
C PRO A 285 -9.24 18.62 25.32
N GLN A 286 -8.72 19.85 25.36
CA GLN A 286 -9.56 21.05 25.48
C GLN A 286 -10.45 21.24 24.24
N ALA A 287 -10.01 20.79 23.08
CA ALA A 287 -10.79 20.87 21.83
C ALA A 287 -11.90 19.80 21.76
N LEU A 288 -12.05 18.93 22.75
CA LEU A 288 -13.14 17.95 22.85
C LEU A 288 -14.41 18.55 23.45
N ALA A 289 -14.31 19.66 24.20
CA ALA A 289 -15.40 20.21 24.99
C ALA A 289 -16.63 20.64 24.15
N ASP A 290 -16.43 21.02 22.91
CA ASP A 290 -17.48 21.50 22.01
C ASP A 290 -18.02 20.43 21.06
N ALA A 291 -17.57 19.17 21.20
CA ALA A 291 -18.03 18.08 20.36
C ALA A 291 -19.36 17.49 20.83
N ASP A 292 -20.27 17.16 19.91
CA ASP A 292 -21.49 16.42 20.21
C ASP A 292 -21.23 14.96 20.56
N LEU A 293 -20.18 14.38 19.94
CA LEU A 293 -19.73 13.03 20.22
C LEU A 293 -18.18 12.96 20.22
N VAL A 294 -17.63 12.27 21.21
CA VAL A 294 -16.20 11.99 21.30
C VAL A 294 -15.97 10.50 21.13
N ILE A 295 -15.10 10.14 20.16
CA ILE A 295 -14.70 8.76 19.91
C ILE A 295 -13.24 8.59 20.35
N GLU A 296 -13.02 7.67 21.27
CA GLU A 296 -11.71 7.23 21.72
C GLU A 296 -11.56 5.71 21.43
N ALA A 297 -10.54 5.34 20.70
CA ALA A 297 -10.24 3.97 20.30
C ALA A 297 -8.79 3.58 20.64
N ALA A 298 -8.36 3.87 21.90
CA ALA A 298 -6.98 3.60 22.33
C ALA A 298 -6.79 2.15 22.79
N THR A 299 -7.21 1.87 24.01
CA THR A 299 -6.99 0.58 24.66
C THR A 299 -8.07 0.32 25.70
N GLU A 300 -8.39 -0.93 25.94
CA GLU A 300 -9.30 -1.34 27.01
C GLU A 300 -8.68 -1.25 28.42
N ASN A 301 -7.37 -0.96 28.52
CA ASN A 301 -6.70 -0.84 29.82
C ASN A 301 -7.08 0.47 30.53
N PRO A 302 -7.81 0.42 31.67
CA PRO A 302 -8.30 1.63 32.36
C PRO A 302 -7.19 2.55 32.88
N THR A 303 -6.02 1.99 33.23
CA THR A 303 -4.88 2.77 33.73
C THR A 303 -4.26 3.60 32.64
N ILE A 304 -4.14 3.04 31.43
CA ILE A 304 -3.63 3.76 30.25
C ILE A 304 -4.65 4.82 29.82
N LYS A 305 -5.94 4.48 29.76
CA LYS A 305 -7.02 5.44 29.42
C LYS A 305 -7.01 6.66 30.33
N LYS A 306 -6.87 6.47 31.65
CA LYS A 306 -6.77 7.59 32.63
C LYS A 306 -5.56 8.49 32.42
N GLY A 307 -4.52 8.01 31.73
CA GLY A 307 -3.35 8.83 31.44
C GLY A 307 -3.49 9.61 30.12
N ILE A 308 -4.52 9.33 29.30
CA ILE A 308 -4.84 10.03 28.04
C ILE A 308 -5.75 11.23 28.31
N PHE A 309 -6.64 11.12 29.28
CA PHE A 309 -7.59 12.13 29.75
C PHE A 309 -7.19 12.69 31.14
#